data_fe4fe00f7b4e06aa5d2da6a2c9699983
#
_entry.id   fe4fe00f7b4e06aa5d2da6a2c9699983
#
_cell.length_a   1.000
_cell.length_b   1.000
_cell.length_c   1.000
_cell.angle_alpha   90.00
_cell.angle_beta   90.00
_cell.angle_gamma   90.00
#
_symmetry.space_group_name_H-M   'P 1'
#
loop_
_entity.id
_entity.type
_entity.pdbx_description
1 polymer ?
#
loop_
_entity_poly.entity_id
_entity_poly.type
_entity_poly.pdbx_seq_one_letter_code
_entity_poly.pdbx_strand_id
1 'polypeptide(L)'
;MSKNYPGDDSRDQQMEVLAKQLPDDHRILDAAYSALINLNEACIAGDGESRDVAVLRFEACIWKLNGNTFFGCSSGERDAANVISDYCRADGGSVPIWGQNGEFIVESTAGGRARVEIKAGCMIGYLSASFNAVDLGAPFVSETGYRSYMFSLSEVKPGETVAAHMTRIFQSLVDARKKPLFIASDSRDRLAAEYLPDWMKSLTPPPDRTPETLPDGFVRVDVLLPAPKAFIARKWAVAAQERITDIVHREREERLAAMEQERERRRQLAQERPKEYKDRLTTVKQYREFYVGARCEVVSVHHPVFTKTIGTIVKIVTIYDTGNVQAYEDKPVRYRINRRGDRVVDFDPTCIRSFYSVDQLKLLDDNENNLGES
;
A
#
# COMPACT_ATOMS: atom_id res chain seq x y z
N MET A 1 -23.21 10.39 -10.25
CA MET A 1 -22.64 11.71 -9.89
C MET A 1 -21.50 11.47 -8.93
N SER A 2 -20.27 11.41 -9.45
CA SER A 2 -19.04 11.27 -8.64
C SER A 2 -18.70 12.64 -8.08
N LYS A 3 -18.70 12.75 -6.76
CA LYS A 3 -18.21 13.97 -6.08
C LYS A 3 -16.69 13.98 -6.25
N ASN A 4 -16.17 14.81 -7.13
CA ASN A 4 -14.76 15.18 -7.12
C ASN A 4 -14.49 15.84 -5.76
N TYR A 5 -13.64 15.22 -4.95
CA TYR A 5 -13.06 15.86 -3.78
C TYR A 5 -12.01 16.87 -4.30
N PRO A 6 -12.18 18.17 -4.04
CA PRO A 6 -11.23 19.19 -4.52
C PRO A 6 -9.92 19.25 -3.70
N GLY A 7 -9.51 18.13 -3.10
CA GLY A 7 -8.35 18.06 -2.20
C GLY A 7 -7.13 17.35 -2.79
N ASP A 8 -7.29 16.57 -3.84
CA ASP A 8 -6.22 15.69 -4.35
C ASP A 8 -5.15 16.48 -5.15
N ASP A 9 -5.58 17.39 -6.01
CA ASP A 9 -4.66 18.18 -6.85
C ASP A 9 -3.73 19.08 -6.03
N SER A 10 -4.18 19.61 -4.88
CA SER A 10 -3.37 20.51 -4.06
C SER A 10 -2.28 19.78 -3.27
N ARG A 11 -2.55 18.52 -2.86
CA ARG A 11 -1.58 17.69 -2.13
C ARG A 11 -0.48 17.19 -3.06
N ASP A 12 -0.84 16.71 -4.25
CA ASP A 12 0.14 16.26 -5.24
C ASP A 12 1.07 17.41 -5.67
N GLN A 13 0.54 18.64 -5.83
CA GLN A 13 1.36 19.82 -6.10
C GLN A 13 2.33 20.14 -4.95
N GLN A 14 1.88 20.00 -3.70
CA GLN A 14 2.78 20.18 -2.54
C GLN A 14 3.89 19.12 -2.52
N MET A 15 3.53 17.85 -2.78
CA MET A 15 4.51 16.76 -2.86
C MET A 15 5.53 17.01 -3.97
N GLU A 16 5.09 17.48 -5.14
CA GLU A 16 5.98 17.80 -6.25
C GLU A 16 6.99 18.90 -5.90
N VAL A 17 6.55 19.95 -5.22
CA VAL A 17 7.43 21.04 -4.77
C VAL A 17 8.47 20.54 -3.77
N LEU A 18 8.05 19.76 -2.79
CA LEU A 18 8.95 19.18 -1.78
C LEU A 18 9.91 18.16 -2.39
N ALA A 19 9.43 17.31 -3.28
CA ALA A 19 10.25 16.29 -3.95
C ALA A 19 11.41 16.89 -4.78
N LYS A 20 11.23 18.07 -5.35
CA LYS A 20 12.32 18.78 -6.07
C LYS A 20 13.48 19.20 -5.16
N GLN A 21 13.23 19.30 -3.85
CA GLN A 21 14.24 19.65 -2.85
C GLN A 21 14.95 18.42 -2.24
N LEU A 22 14.44 17.22 -2.52
CA LEU A 22 14.96 15.98 -1.98
C LEU A 22 16.03 15.37 -2.93
N PRO A 23 16.99 14.59 -2.38
CA PRO A 23 17.95 13.85 -3.19
C PRO A 23 17.30 12.88 -4.18
N ASP A 24 17.97 12.61 -5.31
CA ASP A 24 17.53 11.64 -6.34
C ASP A 24 18.16 10.25 -6.18
N ASP A 25 18.93 10.03 -5.13
CA ASP A 25 19.65 8.80 -4.84
C ASP A 25 19.32 8.25 -3.44
N HIS A 26 20.08 7.25 -2.98
CA HIS A 26 19.90 6.61 -1.68
C HIS A 26 19.90 7.57 -0.47
N ARG A 27 20.46 8.80 -0.61
CA ARG A 27 20.40 9.83 0.45
C ARG A 27 18.97 10.28 0.76
N ILE A 28 17.97 9.90 -0.05
CA ILE A 28 16.58 10.11 0.27
C ILE A 28 16.16 9.39 1.57
N LEU A 29 16.82 8.27 1.91
CA LEU A 29 16.61 7.54 3.15
C LEU A 29 17.09 8.37 4.36
N ASP A 30 18.25 9.02 4.24
CA ASP A 30 18.77 9.94 5.26
C ASP A 30 17.88 11.17 5.42
N ALA A 31 17.33 11.67 4.31
CA ALA A 31 16.38 12.79 4.33
C ALA A 31 15.06 12.39 5.05
N ALA A 32 14.57 11.18 4.83
CA ALA A 32 13.41 10.65 5.53
C ALA A 32 13.68 10.50 7.04
N TYR A 33 14.85 9.95 7.43
CA TYR A 33 15.23 9.86 8.83
C TYR A 33 15.37 11.23 9.49
N SER A 34 15.95 12.21 8.79
CA SER A 34 16.04 13.59 9.27
C SER A 34 14.64 14.23 9.46
N ALA A 35 13.69 13.92 8.58
CA ALA A 35 12.32 14.37 8.73
C ALA A 35 11.65 13.76 9.99
N LEU A 36 11.95 12.50 10.35
CA LEU A 36 11.47 11.89 11.59
C LEU A 36 12.09 12.53 12.83
N ILE A 37 13.36 12.91 12.80
CA ILE A 37 13.99 13.65 13.89
C ILE A 37 13.27 14.98 14.11
N ASN A 38 13.06 15.75 13.05
CA ASN A 38 12.35 17.02 13.12
C ASN A 38 10.90 16.83 13.60
N LEU A 39 10.22 15.76 13.16
CA LEU A 39 8.90 15.40 13.63
C LEU A 39 8.87 15.15 15.13
N ASN A 40 9.82 14.37 15.63
CA ASN A 40 9.94 14.08 17.05
C ASN A 40 10.18 15.35 17.86
N GLU A 41 11.08 16.22 17.42
CA GLU A 41 11.37 17.50 18.08
C GLU A 41 10.12 18.39 18.12
N ALA A 42 9.39 18.49 17.02
CA ALA A 42 8.15 19.25 16.93
C ALA A 42 7.04 18.69 17.84
N CYS A 43 6.89 17.35 17.90
CA CYS A 43 5.94 16.71 18.81
C CYS A 43 6.29 16.98 20.27
N ILE A 44 7.56 16.86 20.65
CA ILE A 44 8.04 17.16 22.01
C ILE A 44 7.85 18.63 22.35
N ALA A 45 8.14 19.53 21.41
CA ALA A 45 7.92 20.98 21.61
C ALA A 45 6.43 21.37 21.63
N GLY A 46 5.54 20.54 21.12
CA GLY A 46 4.12 20.87 20.93
C GLY A 46 3.90 21.85 19.77
N ASP A 47 4.85 21.94 18.84
CA ASP A 47 4.79 22.80 17.66
C ASP A 47 4.05 22.09 16.52
N GLY A 48 2.76 22.44 16.37
CA GLY A 48 1.89 21.84 15.35
C GLY A 48 2.31 22.17 13.93
N GLU A 49 2.82 23.38 13.68
CA GLU A 49 3.23 23.80 12.32
C GLU A 49 4.49 23.05 11.88
N SER A 50 5.53 23.03 12.71
CA SER A 50 6.76 22.27 12.43
C SER A 50 6.49 20.78 12.31
N ARG A 51 5.57 20.23 13.11
CA ARG A 51 5.11 18.84 13.00
C ARG A 51 4.53 18.54 11.62
N ASP A 52 3.60 19.37 11.17
CA ASP A 52 2.90 19.17 9.89
C ASP A 52 3.88 19.31 8.71
N VAL A 53 4.85 20.23 8.78
CA VAL A 53 5.95 20.34 7.81
C VAL A 53 6.83 19.09 7.79
N ALA A 54 7.17 18.55 8.96
CA ALA A 54 7.99 17.32 9.04
C ALA A 54 7.25 16.10 8.50
N VAL A 55 5.95 15.96 8.77
CA VAL A 55 5.07 14.94 8.18
C VAL A 55 5.10 15.02 6.66
N LEU A 56 4.86 16.20 6.10
CA LEU A 56 4.88 16.40 4.64
C LEU A 56 6.23 16.07 4.01
N ARG A 57 7.35 16.41 4.68
CA ARG A 57 8.69 16.06 4.19
C ARG A 57 8.94 14.56 4.15
N PHE A 58 8.54 13.83 5.18
CA PHE A 58 8.64 12.38 5.22
C PHE A 58 7.80 11.73 4.13
N GLU A 59 6.55 12.15 3.97
CA GLU A 59 5.66 11.68 2.93
C GLU A 59 6.18 12.00 1.52
N ALA A 60 6.80 13.16 1.33
CA ALA A 60 7.44 13.51 0.06
C ALA A 60 8.62 12.58 -0.29
N CYS A 61 9.36 12.07 0.70
CA CYS A 61 10.39 11.06 0.47
C CYS A 61 9.78 9.76 -0.06
N ILE A 62 8.67 9.30 0.54
CA ILE A 62 7.94 8.11 0.06
C ILE A 62 7.41 8.34 -1.35
N TRP A 63 6.74 9.47 -1.57
CA TRP A 63 6.16 9.83 -2.86
C TRP A 63 7.21 9.87 -3.98
N LYS A 64 8.35 10.52 -3.72
CA LYS A 64 9.48 10.60 -4.67
C LYS A 64 10.08 9.24 -4.96
N LEU A 65 10.38 8.45 -3.93
CA LEU A 65 10.95 7.11 -4.06
C LEU A 65 10.00 6.15 -4.79
N ASN A 66 8.69 6.38 -4.69
CA ASN A 66 7.65 5.60 -5.37
C ASN A 66 7.33 6.12 -6.80
N GLY A 67 8.20 6.92 -7.40
CA GLY A 67 8.02 7.42 -8.76
C GLY A 67 6.95 8.51 -8.89
N ASN A 68 6.88 9.39 -7.90
CA ASN A 68 5.99 10.55 -7.83
C ASN A 68 4.50 10.17 -7.73
N THR A 69 4.19 9.19 -6.90
CA THR A 69 2.83 8.75 -6.61
C THR A 69 2.76 8.02 -5.27
N PHE A 70 1.61 8.07 -4.59
CA PHE A 70 1.34 7.20 -3.44
C PHE A 70 0.70 5.87 -3.82
N PHE A 71 0.32 5.68 -5.08
CA PHE A 71 -0.32 4.46 -5.52
C PHE A 71 0.65 3.26 -5.41
N GLY A 72 0.26 2.23 -4.64
CA GLY A 72 1.04 1.02 -4.45
C GLY A 72 2.29 1.19 -3.57
N CYS A 73 2.47 2.31 -2.85
CA CYS A 73 3.68 2.59 -2.07
C CYS A 73 3.91 1.66 -0.86
N SER A 74 2.92 0.87 -0.45
CA SER A 74 2.98 0.00 0.74
C SER A 74 2.38 -1.39 0.52
N SER A 75 2.25 -1.85 -0.73
CA SER A 75 1.62 -3.14 -1.09
C SER A 75 2.54 -4.35 -0.88
N GLY A 76 3.86 -4.17 -0.93
CA GLY A 76 4.88 -5.21 -0.82
C GLY A 76 6.12 -4.76 -0.05
N GLU A 77 6.94 -5.71 0.39
CA GLU A 77 8.14 -5.47 1.21
C GLU A 77 9.15 -4.50 0.56
N ARG A 78 9.21 -4.45 -0.77
CA ARG A 78 10.13 -3.59 -1.53
C ARG A 78 9.52 -2.25 -1.94
N ASP A 79 8.31 -1.96 -1.51
CA ASP A 79 7.66 -0.71 -1.84
C ASP A 79 8.25 0.45 -1.03
N ALA A 80 8.18 1.64 -1.57
CA ALA A 80 8.90 2.81 -1.06
C ALA A 80 8.62 3.11 0.42
N ALA A 81 7.37 2.98 0.86
CA ALA A 81 7.01 3.22 2.27
C ALA A 81 7.65 2.17 3.20
N ASN A 82 7.66 0.90 2.79
CA ASN A 82 8.25 -0.18 3.59
C ASN A 82 9.78 -0.06 3.63
N VAL A 83 10.42 0.24 2.50
CA VAL A 83 11.88 0.46 2.42
C VAL A 83 12.31 1.61 3.34
N ILE A 84 11.61 2.76 3.30
CA ILE A 84 11.89 3.90 4.17
C ILE A 84 11.62 3.56 5.63
N SER A 85 10.49 2.90 5.92
CA SER A 85 10.12 2.53 7.29
C SER A 85 11.10 1.54 7.90
N ASP A 86 11.62 0.58 7.13
CA ASP A 86 12.61 -0.38 7.60
C ASP A 86 13.98 0.27 7.83
N TYR A 87 14.40 1.17 6.92
CA TYR A 87 15.62 1.95 7.11
C TYR A 87 15.57 2.83 8.37
N CYS A 88 14.42 3.43 8.63
CA CYS A 88 14.20 4.32 9.78
C CYS A 88 13.83 3.58 11.07
N ARG A 89 13.67 2.25 11.07
CA ARG A 89 13.16 1.48 12.20
C ARG A 89 14.09 1.61 13.42
N ALA A 90 13.50 1.69 14.62
CA ALA A 90 14.24 1.61 15.87
C ALA A 90 14.69 0.16 16.13
N ASP A 91 15.84 0.02 16.80
CA ASP A 91 16.31 -1.29 17.26
C ASP A 91 15.30 -1.93 18.22
N GLY A 92 15.17 -3.26 18.14
CA GLY A 92 14.24 -3.99 19.01
C GLY A 92 14.53 -3.75 20.49
N GLY A 93 13.52 -3.40 21.25
CA GLY A 93 13.63 -3.05 22.67
C GLY A 93 13.96 -1.57 22.92
N SER A 94 14.39 -0.83 21.92
CA SER A 94 14.59 0.63 22.02
C SER A 94 13.28 1.36 21.80
N VAL A 95 13.05 2.41 22.58
CA VAL A 95 11.87 3.27 22.39
C VAL A 95 12.02 4.06 21.10
N PRO A 96 11.10 3.92 20.12
CA PRO A 96 11.15 4.71 18.89
C PRO A 96 10.89 6.19 19.16
N ILE A 97 11.35 7.05 18.28
CA ILE A 97 10.91 8.44 18.22
C ILE A 97 9.57 8.58 17.50
N TRP A 98 8.90 9.71 17.60
CA TRP A 98 7.62 9.95 16.93
C TRP A 98 7.72 9.77 15.41
N GLY A 99 6.82 8.95 14.85
CA GLY A 99 6.79 8.59 13.43
C GLY A 99 7.67 7.41 13.04
N GLN A 100 8.52 6.91 13.94
CA GLN A 100 9.39 5.77 13.70
C GLN A 100 8.69 4.45 14.03
N ASN A 101 8.88 3.43 13.19
CA ASN A 101 8.49 2.06 13.51
C ASN A 101 9.41 1.49 14.60
N GLY A 102 8.86 0.72 15.50
CA GLY A 102 9.67 0.04 16.53
C GLY A 102 8.84 -0.75 17.52
N GLU A 103 9.53 -1.46 18.38
CA GLU A 103 8.91 -2.29 19.41
C GLU A 103 9.70 -2.19 20.72
N PHE A 104 8.99 -2.03 21.82
CA PHE A 104 9.54 -1.86 23.16
C PHE A 104 8.54 -2.31 24.23
N ILE A 105 8.94 -2.27 25.50
CA ILE A 105 8.11 -2.67 26.63
C ILE A 105 7.52 -1.45 27.32
N VAL A 106 6.23 -1.54 27.68
CA VAL A 106 5.57 -0.68 28.65
C VAL A 106 5.07 -1.52 29.83
N GLU A 107 4.97 -0.89 31.00
CA GLU A 107 4.50 -1.54 32.22
C GLU A 107 3.34 -0.75 32.82
N SER A 108 2.33 -1.45 33.31
CA SER A 108 1.22 -0.85 34.06
C SER A 108 1.53 -0.80 35.56
N THR A 109 0.86 0.08 36.28
CA THR A 109 0.93 0.13 37.75
C THR A 109 0.44 -1.14 38.42
N ALA A 110 -0.32 -1.97 37.71
CA ALA A 110 -0.73 -3.31 38.16
C ALA A 110 0.36 -4.39 37.98
N GLY A 111 1.56 -4.01 37.50
CA GLY A 111 2.71 -4.89 37.32
C GLY A 111 2.70 -5.73 36.04
N GLY A 112 1.72 -5.56 35.18
CA GLY A 112 1.68 -6.25 33.87
C GLY A 112 2.48 -5.49 32.82
N ARG A 113 3.33 -6.21 32.06
CA ARG A 113 4.09 -5.65 30.93
C ARG A 113 3.43 -5.99 29.59
N ALA A 114 3.50 -5.06 28.64
CA ALA A 114 3.11 -5.27 27.27
C ALA A 114 4.27 -4.94 26.31
N ARG A 115 4.48 -5.77 25.30
CA ARG A 115 5.26 -5.42 24.12
C ARG A 115 4.38 -4.51 23.27
N VAL A 116 4.82 -3.29 23.08
CA VAL A 116 4.19 -2.33 22.16
C VAL A 116 4.93 -2.39 20.85
N GLU A 117 4.22 -2.63 19.78
CA GLU A 117 4.71 -2.48 18.40
C GLU A 117 4.02 -1.25 17.80
N ILE A 118 4.82 -0.27 17.37
CA ILE A 118 4.33 0.93 16.67
C ILE A 118 4.64 0.81 15.19
N LYS A 119 3.64 1.09 14.37
CA LYS A 119 3.73 1.15 12.91
C LYS A 119 3.20 2.47 12.41
N ALA A 120 4.03 3.17 11.66
CA ALA A 120 3.65 4.27 10.81
C ALA A 120 3.34 3.72 9.42
N GLY A 121 2.21 4.10 8.85
CA GLY A 121 1.92 3.81 7.44
C GLY A 121 2.64 4.78 6.50
N CYS A 122 2.27 4.77 5.22
CA CYS A 122 2.76 5.76 4.26
C CYS A 122 2.30 7.20 4.60
N MET A 123 1.30 7.35 5.47
CA MET A 123 0.80 8.62 6.00
C MET A 123 1.05 8.65 7.51
N ILE A 124 2.19 9.21 7.90
CA ILE A 124 2.65 9.17 9.30
C ILE A 124 1.88 10.08 10.27
N GLY A 125 0.91 10.85 9.79
CA GLY A 125 0.01 11.61 10.65
C GLY A 125 -0.87 10.72 11.55
N TYR A 126 -1.04 9.46 11.19
CA TYR A 126 -1.76 8.44 11.95
C TYR A 126 -0.85 7.24 12.22
N LEU A 127 -0.77 6.85 13.47
CA LEU A 127 0.04 5.72 13.92
C LEU A 127 -0.85 4.60 14.43
N SER A 128 -0.43 3.37 14.23
CA SER A 128 -1.02 2.21 14.88
C SER A 128 -0.07 1.66 15.94
N ALA A 129 -0.61 1.35 17.09
CA ALA A 129 0.09 0.63 18.15
C ALA A 129 -0.61 -0.70 18.40
N SER A 130 0.14 -1.76 18.64
CA SER A 130 -0.38 -3.01 19.18
C SER A 130 0.26 -3.32 20.51
N PHE A 131 -0.57 -3.68 21.49
CA PHE A 131 -0.16 -4.14 22.80
C PHE A 131 -0.26 -5.66 22.84
N ASN A 132 0.84 -6.34 23.07
CA ASN A 132 0.94 -7.80 23.19
C ASN A 132 1.39 -8.13 24.61
N ALA A 133 0.67 -9.01 25.30
CA ALA A 133 1.01 -9.37 26.67
C ALA A 133 2.38 -10.03 26.75
N VAL A 134 3.17 -9.58 27.72
CA VAL A 134 4.48 -10.17 28.04
C VAL A 134 4.36 -11.08 29.27
N ASP A 135 3.75 -10.58 30.33
CA ASP A 135 3.52 -11.31 31.59
C ASP A 135 2.10 -11.92 31.55
N LEU A 136 2.02 -13.21 31.24
CA LEU A 136 0.74 -13.86 30.96
C LEU A 136 -0.14 -14.06 32.19
N GLY A 137 0.43 -14.02 33.40
CA GLY A 137 -0.28 -14.12 34.68
C GLY A 137 -0.75 -12.77 35.24
N ALA A 138 -0.30 -11.64 34.64
CA ALA A 138 -0.65 -10.31 35.10
C ALA A 138 -1.96 -9.80 34.48
N PRO A 139 -2.64 -8.81 35.08
CA PRO A 139 -3.76 -8.11 34.45
C PRO A 139 -3.39 -7.50 33.10
N PHE A 140 -4.30 -7.65 32.13
CA PHE A 140 -4.11 -7.14 30.78
C PHE A 140 -5.36 -6.45 30.23
N VAL A 141 -5.25 -5.81 29.08
CA VAL A 141 -6.33 -5.03 28.45
C VAL A 141 -7.36 -5.87 27.71
N SER A 142 -7.05 -7.14 27.42
CA SER A 142 -7.95 -8.09 26.73
C SER A 142 -7.71 -9.52 27.17
N GLU A 143 -8.73 -10.37 27.03
CA GLU A 143 -8.64 -11.83 27.31
C GLU A 143 -7.80 -12.58 26.28
N THR A 144 -7.55 -11.99 25.11
CA THR A 144 -6.72 -12.61 24.05
C THR A 144 -5.23 -12.32 24.19
N GLY A 145 -4.83 -11.43 25.13
CA GLY A 145 -3.46 -10.96 25.25
C GLY A 145 -2.98 -10.03 24.14
N TYR A 146 -3.92 -9.50 23.32
CA TYR A 146 -3.65 -8.59 22.21
C TYR A 146 -4.63 -7.43 22.19
N ARG A 147 -4.14 -6.21 21.92
CA ARG A 147 -4.98 -5.04 21.70
C ARG A 147 -4.34 -4.10 20.68
N SER A 148 -5.05 -3.77 19.62
CA SER A 148 -4.66 -2.71 18.70
C SER A 148 -5.25 -1.37 19.11
N TYR A 149 -4.52 -0.29 18.81
CA TYR A 149 -4.90 1.09 19.06
C TYR A 149 -4.41 1.97 17.90
N MET A 150 -5.25 2.87 17.42
CA MET A 150 -4.89 3.86 16.41
C MET A 150 -5.02 5.25 17.02
N PHE A 151 -4.08 6.13 16.73
CA PHE A 151 -4.07 7.49 17.22
C PHE A 151 -3.45 8.45 16.21
N SER A 152 -3.81 9.73 16.34
CA SER A 152 -3.22 10.81 15.55
C SER A 152 -2.07 11.45 16.30
N LEU A 153 -1.05 11.93 15.59
CA LEU A 153 0.01 12.74 16.19
C LEU A 153 -0.52 14.04 16.82
N SER A 154 -1.73 14.48 16.47
CA SER A 154 -2.40 15.61 17.10
C SER A 154 -2.86 15.35 18.55
N GLU A 155 -2.93 14.07 18.97
CA GLU A 155 -3.30 13.66 20.34
C GLU A 155 -2.10 13.65 21.30
N VAL A 156 -0.89 13.80 20.76
CA VAL A 156 0.36 13.83 21.53
C VAL A 156 0.44 15.15 22.31
N LYS A 157 0.70 15.06 23.61
CA LYS A 157 0.85 16.23 24.46
C LYS A 157 2.26 16.81 24.34
N PRO A 158 2.41 18.16 24.45
CA PRO A 158 3.73 18.75 24.54
C PRO A 158 4.59 18.10 25.64
N GLY A 159 5.84 17.77 25.33
CA GLY A 159 6.76 17.07 26.24
C GLY A 159 6.55 15.57 26.34
N GLU A 160 5.54 15.00 25.68
CA GLU A 160 5.23 13.58 25.79
C GLU A 160 6.09 12.76 24.81
N THR A 161 6.90 11.85 25.34
CA THR A 161 7.64 10.88 24.55
C THR A 161 6.73 9.71 24.10
N VAL A 162 7.17 8.95 23.11
CA VAL A 162 6.46 7.75 22.69
C VAL A 162 6.23 6.78 23.84
N ALA A 163 7.26 6.55 24.67
CA ALA A 163 7.14 5.68 25.84
C ALA A 163 6.08 6.19 26.84
N ALA A 164 6.12 7.49 27.17
CA ALA A 164 5.15 8.09 28.09
C ALA A 164 3.71 8.00 27.55
N HIS A 165 3.53 8.28 26.28
CA HIS A 165 2.22 8.20 25.62
C HIS A 165 1.66 6.79 25.62
N MET A 166 2.47 5.78 25.20
CA MET A 166 2.04 4.39 25.16
C MET A 166 1.79 3.83 26.57
N THR A 167 2.62 4.19 27.56
CA THR A 167 2.38 3.83 28.97
C THR A 167 1.06 4.41 29.47
N ARG A 168 0.80 5.68 29.20
CA ARG A 168 -0.46 6.34 29.56
C ARG A 168 -1.67 5.67 28.92
N ILE A 169 -1.60 5.33 27.63
CA ILE A 169 -2.68 4.63 26.94
C ILE A 169 -2.86 3.24 27.53
N PHE A 170 -1.78 2.47 27.72
CA PHE A 170 -1.84 1.13 28.28
C PHE A 170 -2.45 1.15 29.68
N GLN A 171 -2.00 2.06 30.55
CA GLN A 171 -2.55 2.24 31.88
C GLN A 171 -4.05 2.59 31.82
N SER A 172 -4.44 3.54 30.97
CA SER A 172 -5.85 3.92 30.80
C SER A 172 -6.73 2.75 30.35
N LEU A 173 -6.22 1.87 29.49
CA LEU A 173 -6.94 0.68 29.01
C LEU A 173 -7.06 -0.38 30.13
N VAL A 174 -6.07 -0.53 30.99
CA VAL A 174 -6.11 -1.41 32.17
C VAL A 174 -7.12 -0.88 33.19
N ASP A 175 -7.06 0.42 33.48
CA ASP A 175 -7.89 1.07 34.51
C ASP A 175 -9.37 1.25 34.09
N ALA A 176 -9.65 1.22 32.79
CA ALA A 176 -11.03 1.32 32.29
C ALA A 176 -11.95 0.17 32.77
N ARG A 177 -11.40 -0.87 33.35
CA ARG A 177 -12.13 -2.02 33.87
C ARG A 177 -12.34 -1.91 35.38
N LYS A 178 -13.56 -2.11 35.84
CA LYS A 178 -13.89 -2.14 37.30
C LYS A 178 -13.21 -3.28 38.05
N LYS A 179 -12.81 -4.33 37.36
CA LYS A 179 -12.08 -5.50 37.89
C LYS A 179 -10.89 -5.78 36.98
N PRO A 180 -9.76 -6.25 37.53
CA PRO A 180 -8.66 -6.71 36.73
C PRO A 180 -9.09 -7.75 35.69
N LEU A 181 -8.71 -7.56 34.44
CA LEU A 181 -8.98 -8.49 33.36
C LEU A 181 -7.72 -9.34 33.13
N PHE A 182 -7.87 -10.65 33.15
CA PHE A 182 -6.79 -11.60 32.89
C PHE A 182 -6.96 -12.24 31.51
N ILE A 183 -5.85 -12.71 30.95
CA ILE A 183 -5.83 -13.44 29.71
C ILE A 183 -6.50 -14.81 29.93
N ALA A 184 -7.40 -15.20 29.01
CA ALA A 184 -8.04 -16.51 29.06
C ALA A 184 -7.02 -17.65 28.93
N SER A 185 -7.29 -18.81 29.55
CA SER A 185 -6.33 -19.94 29.64
C SER A 185 -5.87 -20.42 28.27
N ASP A 186 -6.79 -20.63 27.33
CA ASP A 186 -6.49 -21.04 25.95
C ASP A 186 -5.59 -20.03 25.20
N SER A 187 -5.82 -18.74 25.42
CA SER A 187 -4.99 -17.69 24.88
C SER A 187 -3.60 -17.64 25.56
N ARG A 188 -3.52 -17.89 26.86
CA ARG A 188 -2.25 -17.99 27.58
C ARG A 188 -1.37 -19.12 27.05
N ASP A 189 -1.96 -20.30 26.85
CA ASP A 189 -1.22 -21.46 26.33
C ASP A 189 -0.65 -21.20 24.93
N ARG A 190 -1.44 -20.58 24.07
CA ARG A 190 -0.99 -20.16 22.75
C ARG A 190 0.14 -19.14 22.82
N LEU A 191 -0.01 -18.09 23.63
CA LEU A 191 1.00 -17.04 23.77
C LEU A 191 2.28 -17.56 24.43
N ALA A 192 2.18 -18.51 25.38
CA ALA A 192 3.33 -19.14 26.00
C ALA A 192 4.20 -19.92 25.00
N ALA A 193 3.57 -20.50 23.96
CA ALA A 193 4.25 -21.22 22.90
C ALA A 193 4.80 -20.30 21.78
N GLU A 194 4.38 -19.01 21.76
CA GLU A 194 4.82 -18.06 20.75
C GLU A 194 6.30 -17.71 20.90
N TYR A 195 7.01 -17.59 19.76
CA TYR A 195 8.39 -17.16 19.73
C TYR A 195 8.54 -15.73 20.25
N LEU A 196 9.49 -15.53 21.17
CA LEU A 196 9.87 -14.21 21.65
C LEU A 196 11.10 -13.69 20.90
N PRO A 197 11.09 -12.42 20.48
CA PRO A 197 12.28 -11.78 19.92
C PRO A 197 13.49 -11.90 20.87
N ASP A 198 14.69 -11.98 20.32
CA ASP A 198 15.91 -12.19 21.13
C ASP A 198 16.15 -11.08 22.14
N TRP A 199 15.82 -9.83 21.80
CA TRP A 199 15.93 -8.69 22.71
C TRP A 199 15.02 -8.83 23.95
N MET A 200 13.87 -9.52 23.84
CA MET A 200 13.00 -9.78 24.99
C MET A 200 13.54 -10.85 25.93
N LYS A 201 14.40 -11.77 25.44
CA LYS A 201 15.00 -12.82 26.26
C LYS A 201 15.99 -12.28 27.28
N SER A 202 16.52 -11.07 27.05
CA SER A 202 17.44 -10.37 27.96
C SER A 202 16.75 -9.49 29.01
N LEU A 203 15.41 -9.42 29.00
CA LEU A 203 14.67 -8.59 29.97
C LEU A 203 14.88 -9.09 31.42
N THR A 204 14.95 -8.14 32.37
CA THR A 204 15.03 -8.43 33.78
C THR A 204 13.86 -7.73 34.51
N PRO A 205 12.97 -8.45 35.19
CA PRO A 205 12.84 -9.91 35.23
C PRO A 205 12.44 -10.51 33.87
N PRO A 206 12.72 -11.78 33.59
CA PRO A 206 12.30 -12.41 32.35
C PRO A 206 10.76 -12.43 32.22
N PRO A 207 10.22 -12.47 30.98
CA PRO A 207 8.79 -12.57 30.78
C PRO A 207 8.19 -13.77 31.49
N ASP A 208 7.10 -13.54 32.25
CA ASP A 208 6.32 -14.64 32.85
C ASP A 208 5.43 -15.25 31.76
N ARG A 209 5.89 -16.32 31.20
CA ARG A 209 5.17 -17.10 30.18
C ARG A 209 4.85 -18.51 30.69
N THR A 210 4.75 -18.66 32.00
CA THR A 210 4.33 -19.93 32.60
C THR A 210 2.84 -20.13 32.28
N PRO A 211 2.47 -21.16 31.54
CA PRO A 211 1.09 -21.50 31.31
C PRO A 211 0.41 -21.87 32.64
N GLU A 212 -0.92 -21.73 32.66
CA GLU A 212 -1.70 -22.18 33.78
C GLU A 212 -1.34 -23.62 34.15
N THR A 213 -1.15 -23.89 35.45
CA THR A 213 -0.81 -25.23 35.95
C THR A 213 -1.83 -26.22 35.41
N LEU A 214 -1.33 -27.23 34.72
CA LEU A 214 -2.14 -28.38 34.33
C LEU A 214 -2.74 -29.03 35.59
N PRO A 215 -3.98 -29.57 35.52
CA PRO A 215 -4.59 -30.28 36.62
C PRO A 215 -3.64 -31.33 37.19
N ASP A 216 -3.69 -31.57 38.51
CA ASP A 216 -2.86 -32.55 39.19
C ASP A 216 -2.82 -33.89 38.45
N GLY A 217 -1.63 -34.36 38.14
CA GLY A 217 -1.40 -35.62 37.43
C GLY A 217 -1.01 -35.46 35.94
N PHE A 218 -1.06 -34.25 35.37
CA PHE A 218 -0.52 -33.99 34.05
C PHE A 218 0.86 -33.36 34.14
N VAL A 219 1.86 -34.03 33.57
CA VAL A 219 3.22 -33.49 33.44
C VAL A 219 3.46 -33.07 32.01
N ARG A 220 3.96 -31.85 31.82
CA ARG A 220 4.35 -31.39 30.48
C ARG A 220 5.47 -32.27 29.93
N VAL A 221 5.24 -32.84 28.76
CA VAL A 221 6.23 -33.66 28.05
C VAL A 221 7.51 -32.88 27.75
N ASP A 222 7.39 -31.56 27.56
CA ASP A 222 8.51 -30.65 27.29
C ASP A 222 9.45 -30.45 28.49
N VAL A 223 9.00 -30.73 29.73
CA VAL A 223 9.84 -30.71 30.93
C VAL A 223 10.62 -32.03 31.07
N LEU A 224 10.12 -33.12 30.52
CA LEU A 224 10.72 -34.47 30.64
C LEU A 224 11.74 -34.80 29.56
N LEU A 225 11.77 -34.05 28.43
CA LEU A 225 12.60 -34.36 27.28
C LEU A 225 13.35 -33.11 26.75
N PRO A 226 14.52 -32.79 27.35
CA PRO A 226 15.23 -31.56 26.95
C PRO A 226 15.89 -31.59 25.54
N ALA A 227 15.94 -32.72 24.86
CA ALA A 227 16.72 -32.86 23.65
C ALA A 227 15.97 -32.88 22.27
N PRO A 228 14.68 -33.22 22.13
CA PRO A 228 14.08 -33.31 20.78
C PRO A 228 13.42 -32.03 20.26
N LYS A 229 13.45 -30.93 21.00
CA LYS A 229 12.70 -29.69 20.62
C LYS A 229 13.04 -29.16 19.22
N ALA A 230 14.29 -29.19 18.84
CA ALA A 230 14.69 -28.68 17.51
C ALA A 230 14.25 -29.61 16.37
N PHE A 231 14.23 -30.94 16.58
CA PHE A 231 13.83 -31.90 15.56
C PHE A 231 12.31 -31.95 15.39
N ILE A 232 11.56 -31.96 16.51
CA ILE A 232 10.09 -31.93 16.48
C ILE A 232 9.60 -30.59 15.97
N ALA A 233 10.14 -29.47 16.42
CA ALA A 233 9.79 -28.14 15.91
C ALA A 233 10.10 -28.00 14.42
N ARG A 234 11.23 -28.54 13.93
CA ARG A 234 11.59 -28.53 12.53
C ARG A 234 10.65 -29.38 11.68
N LYS A 235 10.27 -30.58 12.17
CA LYS A 235 9.32 -31.46 11.49
C LYS A 235 7.92 -30.85 11.42
N TRP A 236 7.46 -30.21 12.49
CA TRP A 236 6.19 -29.48 12.51
C TRP A 236 6.23 -28.23 11.64
N ALA A 237 7.35 -27.49 11.62
CA ALA A 237 7.52 -26.34 10.77
C ALA A 237 7.50 -26.73 9.28
N VAL A 238 8.14 -27.83 8.91
CA VAL A 238 8.11 -28.38 7.53
C VAL A 238 6.69 -28.80 7.17
N ALA A 239 6.01 -29.58 8.01
CA ALA A 239 4.64 -30.03 7.77
C ALA A 239 3.64 -28.86 7.72
N ALA A 240 3.83 -27.84 8.56
CA ALA A 240 3.03 -26.62 8.51
C ALA A 240 3.28 -25.82 7.23
N GLN A 241 4.55 -25.73 6.81
CA GLN A 241 4.92 -25.06 5.55
C GLN A 241 4.34 -25.78 4.34
N GLU A 242 4.38 -27.10 4.32
CA GLU A 242 3.76 -27.91 3.26
C GLU A 242 2.25 -27.68 3.20
N ARG A 243 1.56 -27.71 4.34
CA ARG A 243 0.11 -27.40 4.41
C ARG A 243 -0.23 -25.99 3.94
N ILE A 244 0.58 -25.00 4.33
CA ILE A 244 0.39 -23.61 3.87
C ILE A 244 0.58 -23.54 2.36
N THR A 245 1.61 -24.22 1.84
CA THR A 245 1.88 -24.28 0.40
C THR A 245 0.70 -24.93 -0.35
N ASP A 246 0.16 -26.03 0.17
CA ASP A 246 -1.01 -26.71 -0.43
C ASP A 246 -2.28 -25.83 -0.38
N ILE A 247 -2.49 -25.10 0.71
CA ILE A 247 -3.61 -24.15 0.83
C ILE A 247 -3.45 -23.02 -0.19
N VAL A 248 -2.27 -22.42 -0.29
CA VAL A 248 -1.99 -21.35 -1.24
C VAL A 248 -2.13 -21.83 -2.70
N HIS A 249 -1.67 -23.06 -3.01
CA HIS A 249 -1.86 -23.66 -4.33
C HIS A 249 -3.35 -23.85 -4.65
N ARG A 250 -4.11 -24.41 -3.73
CA ARG A 250 -5.55 -24.62 -3.90
C ARG A 250 -6.30 -23.30 -4.08
N GLU A 251 -6.06 -22.30 -3.25
CA GLU A 251 -6.66 -20.97 -3.40
C GLU A 251 -6.30 -20.31 -4.73
N ARG A 252 -5.06 -20.52 -5.21
CA ARG A 252 -4.63 -20.05 -6.51
C ARG A 252 -5.36 -20.73 -7.64
N GLU A 253 -5.52 -22.06 -7.57
CA GLU A 253 -6.27 -22.84 -8.55
C GLU A 253 -7.75 -22.45 -8.57
N GLU A 254 -8.37 -22.28 -7.40
CA GLU A 254 -9.75 -21.81 -7.28
C GLU A 254 -9.95 -20.42 -7.89
N ARG A 255 -9.00 -19.49 -7.65
CA ARG A 255 -9.02 -18.16 -8.28
C ARG A 255 -8.86 -18.24 -9.80
N LEU A 256 -7.97 -19.07 -10.30
CA LEU A 256 -7.80 -19.29 -11.74
C LEU A 256 -9.05 -19.88 -12.36
N ALA A 257 -9.66 -20.89 -11.73
CA ALA A 257 -10.91 -21.50 -12.18
C ALA A 257 -12.07 -20.50 -12.17
N ALA A 258 -12.19 -19.67 -11.12
CA ALA A 258 -13.19 -18.61 -11.04
C ALA A 258 -13.01 -17.52 -12.13
N MET A 259 -11.75 -17.15 -12.42
CA MET A 259 -11.43 -16.23 -13.51
C MET A 259 -11.76 -16.81 -14.88
N GLU A 260 -11.55 -18.12 -15.06
CA GLU A 260 -11.84 -18.81 -16.31
C GLU A 260 -13.36 -18.95 -16.52
N GLN A 261 -14.11 -19.27 -15.47
CA GLN A 261 -15.58 -19.27 -15.48
C GLN A 261 -16.16 -17.88 -15.80
N GLU A 262 -15.61 -16.82 -15.19
CA GLU A 262 -16.05 -15.45 -15.48
C GLU A 262 -15.70 -15.04 -16.93
N ARG A 263 -14.55 -15.46 -17.45
CA ARG A 263 -14.18 -15.28 -18.86
C ARG A 263 -15.16 -15.99 -19.80
N GLU A 264 -15.52 -17.22 -19.47
CA GLU A 264 -16.47 -18.00 -20.25
C GLU A 264 -17.87 -17.37 -20.22
N ARG A 265 -18.33 -16.96 -19.02
CA ARG A 265 -19.57 -16.21 -18.85
C ARG A 265 -19.59 -14.92 -19.67
N ARG A 266 -18.49 -14.17 -19.70
CA ARG A 266 -18.36 -12.97 -20.53
C ARG A 266 -18.39 -13.28 -22.02
N ARG A 267 -17.80 -14.41 -22.45
CA ARG A 267 -17.86 -14.88 -23.83
C ARG A 267 -19.29 -15.26 -24.22
N GLN A 268 -20.01 -15.98 -23.37
CA GLN A 268 -21.40 -16.35 -23.59
C GLN A 268 -22.30 -15.12 -23.65
N LEU A 269 -22.17 -14.17 -22.70
CA LEU A 269 -22.90 -12.91 -22.74
C LEU A 269 -22.55 -12.05 -23.99
N ALA A 270 -21.31 -12.15 -24.47
CA ALA A 270 -20.92 -11.46 -25.71
C ALA A 270 -21.50 -12.14 -26.96
N GLN A 271 -21.74 -13.46 -26.92
CA GLN A 271 -22.39 -14.22 -27.99
C GLN A 271 -23.93 -14.02 -27.97
N GLU A 272 -24.50 -13.93 -26.76
CA GLU A 272 -25.94 -13.70 -26.54
C GLU A 272 -26.36 -12.23 -26.72
N ARG A 273 -25.40 -11.30 -26.71
CA ARG A 273 -25.69 -9.92 -27.09
C ARG A 273 -26.22 -9.94 -28.52
N PRO A 274 -27.48 -9.48 -28.73
CA PRO A 274 -28.09 -9.53 -30.04
C PRO A 274 -27.14 -8.92 -31.06
N LYS A 275 -26.95 -9.59 -32.19
CA LYS A 275 -26.24 -9.03 -33.36
C LYS A 275 -26.78 -7.67 -33.77
N GLU A 276 -28.00 -7.34 -33.36
CA GLU A 276 -28.70 -6.07 -33.55
C GLU A 276 -27.89 -4.82 -33.17
N TYR A 277 -26.94 -4.89 -32.23
CA TYR A 277 -26.13 -3.71 -31.89
C TYR A 277 -24.93 -3.50 -32.83
N LYS A 278 -24.39 -4.59 -33.41
CA LYS A 278 -23.36 -4.48 -34.46
C LYS A 278 -23.92 -4.15 -35.82
N ASP A 279 -25.15 -4.61 -36.11
CA ASP A 279 -25.81 -4.40 -37.39
C ASP A 279 -26.45 -3.00 -37.50
N ARG A 280 -26.52 -2.24 -36.38
CA ARG A 280 -27.04 -0.86 -36.36
C ARG A 280 -25.99 0.22 -36.63
N LEU A 281 -24.70 -0.11 -36.56
CA LEU A 281 -23.64 0.85 -36.86
C LEU A 281 -23.19 0.63 -38.30
N THR A 282 -23.83 1.36 -39.21
CA THR A 282 -23.44 1.37 -40.61
C THR A 282 -22.18 2.21 -40.78
N THR A 283 -21.13 1.63 -41.34
CA THR A 283 -19.92 2.39 -41.68
C THR A 283 -20.17 3.22 -42.94
N VAL A 284 -19.79 4.50 -42.88
CA VAL A 284 -19.90 5.44 -44.00
C VAL A 284 -18.49 5.92 -44.37
N LYS A 285 -18.33 6.33 -45.66
CA LYS A 285 -17.03 6.86 -46.10
C LYS A 285 -16.80 8.30 -45.64
N GLN A 286 -17.86 9.01 -45.37
CA GLN A 286 -17.84 10.42 -44.97
C GLN A 286 -19.04 10.73 -44.07
N TYR A 287 -18.83 11.57 -43.11
CA TYR A 287 -19.86 12.12 -42.20
C TYR A 287 -19.55 13.59 -41.96
N ARG A 288 -20.47 14.51 -42.41
CA ARG A 288 -20.22 15.95 -42.50
C ARG A 288 -18.93 16.21 -43.29
N GLU A 289 -17.98 16.99 -42.75
CA GLU A 289 -16.68 17.29 -43.35
C GLU A 289 -15.63 16.18 -43.17
N PHE A 290 -15.89 15.20 -42.27
CA PHE A 290 -14.91 14.13 -41.90
C PHE A 290 -15.01 12.95 -42.90
N TYR A 291 -13.87 12.45 -43.35
CA TYR A 291 -13.75 11.31 -44.25
C TYR A 291 -12.69 10.30 -43.76
N VAL A 292 -12.81 9.06 -44.20
CA VAL A 292 -11.81 8.01 -43.84
C VAL A 292 -10.46 8.40 -44.42
N GLY A 293 -9.45 8.42 -43.56
CA GLY A 293 -8.10 8.87 -43.90
C GLY A 293 -7.81 10.33 -43.50
N ALA A 294 -8.82 11.09 -43.10
CA ALA A 294 -8.64 12.48 -42.66
C ALA A 294 -7.77 12.55 -41.39
N ARG A 295 -6.95 13.59 -41.32
CA ARG A 295 -6.15 13.98 -40.17
C ARG A 295 -6.95 14.99 -39.35
N CYS A 296 -7.04 14.74 -38.06
CA CYS A 296 -7.81 15.57 -37.15
C CYS A 296 -7.02 15.82 -35.86
N GLU A 297 -7.24 16.98 -35.26
CA GLU A 297 -6.81 17.30 -33.91
C GLU A 297 -7.89 16.95 -32.89
N VAL A 298 -7.58 16.29 -31.81
CA VAL A 298 -8.49 16.06 -30.69
C VAL A 298 -8.65 17.35 -29.90
N VAL A 299 -9.81 17.98 -29.94
CA VAL A 299 -10.08 19.30 -29.32
C VAL A 299 -10.83 19.18 -28.00
N SER A 300 -11.52 18.06 -27.78
CA SER A 300 -12.22 17.80 -26.51
C SER A 300 -12.32 16.30 -26.22
N VAL A 301 -12.63 15.94 -24.98
CA VAL A 301 -12.88 14.55 -24.56
C VAL A 301 -14.02 14.51 -23.55
N HIS A 302 -14.83 13.44 -23.60
CA HIS A 302 -15.99 13.30 -22.70
C HIS A 302 -15.60 12.84 -21.28
N HIS A 303 -14.40 12.27 -21.10
CA HIS A 303 -13.98 11.74 -19.81
C HIS A 303 -12.64 12.35 -19.38
N PRO A 304 -12.52 12.86 -18.14
CA PRO A 304 -11.32 13.59 -17.68
C PRO A 304 -10.03 12.76 -17.73
N VAL A 305 -10.11 11.43 -17.67
CA VAL A 305 -8.92 10.54 -17.79
C VAL A 305 -8.23 10.69 -19.16
N PHE A 306 -8.96 11.12 -20.20
CA PHE A 306 -8.44 11.27 -21.56
C PHE A 306 -7.99 12.69 -21.92
N THR A 307 -7.96 13.62 -20.96
CA THR A 307 -7.53 15.02 -21.23
C THR A 307 -6.13 15.12 -21.83
N LYS A 308 -5.24 14.14 -21.55
CA LYS A 308 -3.89 14.06 -22.14
C LYS A 308 -3.91 13.85 -23.66
N THR A 309 -5.04 13.46 -24.25
CA THR A 309 -5.17 13.29 -25.71
C THR A 309 -5.56 14.56 -26.44
N ILE A 310 -5.98 15.62 -25.73
CA ILE A 310 -6.29 16.92 -26.35
C ILE A 310 -5.02 17.49 -26.98
N GLY A 311 -5.14 17.96 -28.21
CA GLY A 311 -4.01 18.42 -29.05
C GLY A 311 -3.30 17.28 -29.79
N THR A 312 -3.69 16.00 -29.56
CA THR A 312 -3.12 14.87 -30.32
C THR A 312 -3.69 14.84 -31.74
N ILE A 313 -2.81 14.66 -32.74
CA ILE A 313 -3.22 14.45 -34.11
C ILE A 313 -3.55 12.99 -34.33
N VAL A 314 -4.72 12.70 -34.85
CA VAL A 314 -5.24 11.36 -35.13
C VAL A 314 -5.63 11.22 -36.59
N LYS A 315 -5.56 9.98 -37.11
CA LYS A 315 -6.01 9.64 -38.45
C LYS A 315 -7.24 8.74 -38.39
N ILE A 316 -8.30 9.13 -39.06
CA ILE A 316 -9.58 8.41 -39.06
C ILE A 316 -9.45 7.13 -39.89
N VAL A 317 -9.87 6.01 -39.30
CA VAL A 317 -9.91 4.68 -39.96
C VAL A 317 -11.31 4.28 -40.34
N THR A 318 -12.28 4.55 -39.49
CA THR A 318 -13.67 4.15 -39.70
C THR A 318 -14.59 5.29 -39.21
N ILE A 319 -15.63 5.56 -39.96
CA ILE A 319 -16.69 6.50 -39.59
C ILE A 319 -18.00 5.72 -39.54
N TYR A 320 -18.77 5.97 -38.52
CA TYR A 320 -20.10 5.41 -38.34
C TYR A 320 -21.17 6.47 -38.68
N ASP A 321 -22.33 6.02 -39.13
CA ASP A 321 -23.48 6.87 -39.45
C ASP A 321 -24.01 7.69 -38.26
N THR A 322 -23.64 7.31 -37.04
CA THR A 322 -23.92 8.03 -35.80
C THR A 322 -22.99 9.23 -35.54
N GLY A 323 -21.97 9.46 -36.37
CA GLY A 323 -20.95 10.46 -36.17
C GLY A 323 -19.82 10.02 -35.19
N ASN A 324 -19.82 8.76 -34.78
CA ASN A 324 -18.68 8.20 -34.07
C ASN A 324 -17.59 7.76 -35.06
N VAL A 325 -16.35 7.96 -34.68
CA VAL A 325 -15.20 7.59 -35.50
C VAL A 325 -14.23 6.73 -34.71
N GLN A 326 -13.54 5.86 -35.45
CA GLN A 326 -12.40 5.10 -34.95
C GLN A 326 -11.14 5.68 -35.57
N ALA A 327 -10.16 6.06 -34.76
CA ALA A 327 -8.94 6.70 -35.22
C ALA A 327 -7.72 6.18 -34.42
N TYR A 328 -6.54 6.33 -34.99
CA TYR A 328 -5.26 6.09 -34.31
C TYR A 328 -4.40 7.36 -34.31
N GLU A 329 -3.43 7.46 -33.39
CA GLU A 329 -2.51 8.59 -33.38
C GLU A 329 -1.66 8.62 -34.65
N ASP A 330 -1.61 9.78 -35.32
CA ASP A 330 -0.82 9.99 -36.54
C ASP A 330 0.65 10.21 -36.18
N LYS A 331 1.30 9.12 -35.76
CA LYS A 331 2.73 9.08 -35.37
C LYS A 331 3.47 8.03 -36.18
N PRO A 332 4.78 8.23 -36.45
CA PRO A 332 5.58 7.22 -37.15
C PRO A 332 5.73 5.96 -36.29
N VAL A 333 5.78 4.82 -36.94
CA VAL A 333 6.15 3.55 -36.30
C VAL A 333 7.56 3.67 -35.73
N ARG A 334 7.72 3.37 -34.46
CA ARG A 334 9.04 3.36 -33.79
C ARG A 334 9.58 1.95 -33.70
N TYR A 335 10.90 1.84 -33.85
CA TYR A 335 11.64 0.61 -33.77
C TYR A 335 12.70 0.69 -32.69
N ARG A 336 13.02 -0.45 -32.08
CA ARG A 336 14.15 -0.61 -31.18
C ARG A 336 15.03 -1.75 -31.62
N ILE A 337 16.28 -1.76 -31.21
CA ILE A 337 17.18 -2.90 -31.38
C ILE A 337 17.04 -3.79 -30.14
N ASN A 338 16.71 -5.05 -30.33
CA ASN A 338 16.64 -6.01 -29.25
C ASN A 338 18.05 -6.46 -28.81
N ARG A 339 18.15 -7.27 -27.73
CA ARG A 339 19.44 -7.76 -27.23
C ARG A 339 20.19 -8.67 -28.21
N ARG A 340 19.55 -9.14 -29.28
CA ARG A 340 20.15 -9.96 -30.34
C ARG A 340 20.62 -9.13 -31.54
N GLY A 341 20.40 -7.82 -31.52
CA GLY A 341 20.75 -6.91 -32.62
C GLY A 341 19.65 -6.77 -33.69
N ASP A 342 18.47 -7.40 -33.51
CA ASP A 342 17.41 -7.32 -34.50
C ASP A 342 16.57 -6.05 -34.31
N ARG A 343 16.14 -5.46 -35.43
CA ARG A 343 15.19 -4.35 -35.44
C ARG A 343 13.78 -4.87 -35.21
N VAL A 344 13.21 -4.56 -34.05
CA VAL A 344 11.84 -4.95 -33.67
C VAL A 344 10.96 -3.69 -33.53
N VAL A 345 9.68 -3.84 -33.83
CA VAL A 345 8.69 -2.76 -33.63
C VAL A 345 8.57 -2.49 -32.13
N ASP A 346 8.82 -1.25 -31.74
CA ASP A 346 8.66 -0.77 -30.37
C ASP A 346 7.27 -0.15 -30.16
N PHE A 347 6.81 0.62 -31.15
CA PHE A 347 5.50 1.23 -31.12
C PHE A 347 4.92 1.34 -32.54
N ASP A 348 3.73 0.77 -32.71
CA ASP A 348 2.93 0.91 -33.91
C ASP A 348 1.58 1.54 -33.56
N PRO A 349 1.35 2.81 -33.90
CA PRO A 349 0.12 3.51 -33.53
C PRO A 349 -1.12 2.87 -34.19
N THR A 350 -0.98 2.18 -35.30
CA THR A 350 -2.12 1.56 -36.00
C THR A 350 -2.74 0.40 -35.22
N CYS A 351 -2.00 -0.17 -34.27
CA CYS A 351 -2.48 -1.22 -33.38
C CYS A 351 -3.40 -0.70 -32.25
N ILE A 352 -3.33 0.59 -31.96
CA ILE A 352 -4.11 1.23 -30.89
C ILE A 352 -5.15 2.13 -31.51
N ARG A 353 -6.41 1.71 -31.44
CA ARG A 353 -7.54 2.48 -31.98
C ARG A 353 -8.36 3.06 -30.85
N SER A 354 -8.62 4.35 -30.93
CA SER A 354 -9.48 5.08 -30.00
C SER A 354 -10.78 5.48 -30.69
N PHE A 355 -11.85 5.60 -29.91
CA PHE A 355 -13.16 6.04 -30.39
C PHE A 355 -13.36 7.49 -29.98
N TYR A 356 -13.81 8.31 -30.94
CA TYR A 356 -14.17 9.71 -30.76
C TYR A 356 -15.53 9.99 -31.37
N SER A 357 -16.23 11.02 -30.89
CA SER A 357 -17.29 11.67 -31.66
C SER A 357 -16.68 12.72 -32.59
N VAL A 358 -17.27 12.95 -33.74
CA VAL A 358 -16.81 14.02 -34.65
C VAL A 358 -16.77 15.38 -33.98
N ASP A 359 -17.64 15.62 -32.97
CA ASP A 359 -17.66 16.87 -32.20
C ASP A 359 -16.43 17.04 -31.28
N GLN A 360 -15.63 15.99 -31.12
CA GLN A 360 -14.39 16.03 -30.38
C GLN A 360 -13.15 16.25 -31.24
N LEU A 361 -13.35 16.33 -32.56
CA LEU A 361 -12.30 16.41 -33.55
C LEU A 361 -12.41 17.70 -34.37
N LYS A 362 -11.27 18.27 -34.69
CA LYS A 362 -11.12 19.38 -35.65
C LYS A 362 -10.35 18.85 -36.84
N LEU A 363 -10.95 18.96 -38.02
CA LEU A 363 -10.31 18.59 -39.27
C LEU A 363 -9.10 19.48 -39.54
N LEU A 364 -8.00 18.88 -39.95
CA LEU A 364 -6.78 19.59 -40.36
C LEU A 364 -6.75 19.62 -41.89
N ASP A 365 -6.57 20.80 -42.46
CA ASP A 365 -6.41 20.98 -43.90
C ASP A 365 -5.09 20.37 -44.38
N ASP A 366 -5.15 19.52 -45.42
CA ASP A 366 -3.96 18.84 -45.97
C ASP A 366 -2.91 19.83 -46.58
N ASN A 367 -3.21 21.12 -46.66
CA ASN A 367 -2.35 22.14 -47.22
C ASN A 367 -1.29 22.72 -46.28
N GLU A 368 -1.31 22.43 -44.98
CA GLU A 368 -0.32 22.99 -44.02
C GLU A 368 1.03 22.23 -43.97
N ASN A 369 1.17 21.11 -44.67
CA ASN A 369 2.40 20.28 -44.61
C ASN A 369 3.49 20.63 -45.64
N ASN A 370 3.35 21.66 -46.46
CA ASN A 370 4.37 22.02 -47.47
C ASN A 370 5.30 23.18 -47.06
N LEU A 371 5.30 23.63 -45.81
CA LEU A 371 6.12 24.75 -45.37
C LEU A 371 7.29 24.36 -44.40
N GLY A 372 7.67 23.08 -44.34
CA GLY A 372 8.69 22.61 -43.39
C GLY A 372 9.91 21.89 -43.95
N GLU A 373 10.14 21.89 -45.29
CA GLU A 373 11.41 21.39 -45.88
C GLU A 373 11.99 22.46 -46.82
N SER A 374 12.79 23.33 -46.24
CA SER A 374 13.76 24.14 -46.95
C SER A 374 15.00 24.37 -46.07
#